data_5c4572d64ed183669b63667b1d9b4d35
#
_entry.id   5c4572d64ed183669b63667b1d9b4d35
#
_cell.length_a   1.000
_cell.length_b   1.000
_cell.length_c   1.000
_cell.angle_alpha   90.00
_cell.angle_beta   90.00
_cell.angle_gamma   90.00
#
_symmetry.space_group_name_H-M   'P 1'
#
loop_
_entity.id
_entity.type
_entity.pdbx_description
1 polymer ?
#
loop_
_entity_poly.entity_id
_entity_poly.type
_entity_poly.pdbx_seq_one_letter_code
_entity_poly.pdbx_strand_id
1 'polypeptide(L)'
;MLSTLEFIDLSRNSIDTLTCNDFANLTQLKNLYLYSNKISIIKSCLFKDLKSLEVLKLGTNNLLRIGDAFSNGPHSLVELQLTFNKLSKIEKYTFRNVSQLNSLSLQDNQISEIESHAFGGLKNLTSLLLSSNKISAKTLTKNQDVFSGMPNLKSLGLDTNSISFSDDQLKFPPFKDLKHLRVLALHSQRRGIGKIPSNLLQGLSSLEMFYAGNINLAHLNPDTFKFSPQLWFLDLSKNALSEDHSIPAELFHPISRLTKLILSRTQLRSLNFLLNANLSRLLSLKASGNEIDTINKTLIQSLPRLEVLDLGKNTFTCDCTNEFFIDWAKNSNSTQVLYLNKYMCSYPSSLRGMSLSAFNTESCTLNIDFICFLCSSIVVILTLLLSFVWHFLRFQVVYAYYLFIAFLYDNKKKQSGSTFQYDAFISYNAKDEPWVMEELIPKLEGEQDWRLCLHHRDFEPGRPIIDNIIDGIYSSRKTICLITRNYLKSNWCSSEVQVASFRLFDEQKDVLILVFLEDIPTHQLSPYHRMRKLVKKRTYLRWPKPGEDTKVFWQKLKMALEVKEGHKSDFLIP
;
A
#
# COMPACT_ATOMS: atom_id res chain seq x y z
N MET A 1 42.04 60.51 37.85
CA MET A 1 42.53 59.12 37.66
C MET A 1 41.43 58.12 37.30
N LEU A 2 40.21 58.22 37.79
CA LEU A 2 39.13 57.25 37.48
C LEU A 2 38.49 57.45 36.08
N SER A 3 38.63 58.62 35.47
CA SER A 3 38.01 58.94 34.17
C SER A 3 38.54 58.12 32.95
N THR A 4 39.66 57.42 33.09
CA THR A 4 40.29 56.57 32.07
C THR A 4 39.95 55.08 32.25
N LEU A 5 39.11 54.72 33.23
CA LEU A 5 38.70 53.36 33.42
C LEU A 5 37.82 52.89 32.26
N GLU A 6 38.18 51.77 31.66
CA GLU A 6 37.43 51.13 30.57
C GLU A 6 36.62 49.90 31.07
N PHE A 7 36.99 49.30 32.20
CA PHE A 7 36.36 48.10 32.74
C PHE A 7 36.16 48.21 34.26
N ILE A 8 34.95 47.87 34.70
CA ILE A 8 34.61 47.73 36.12
C ILE A 8 33.84 46.43 36.34
N ASP A 9 34.33 45.60 37.24
CA ASP A 9 33.63 44.40 37.69
C ASP A 9 33.31 44.50 39.20
N LEU A 10 32.00 44.69 39.49
CA LEU A 10 31.42 44.70 40.84
C LEU A 10 30.50 43.49 41.04
N SER A 11 30.64 42.48 40.25
CA SER A 11 29.79 41.28 40.31
C SER A 11 30.01 40.49 41.59
N ARG A 12 29.02 39.67 41.96
CA ARG A 12 29.06 38.77 43.13
C ARG A 12 29.35 39.49 44.43
N ASN A 13 28.67 40.65 44.61
CA ASN A 13 28.68 41.44 45.83
C ASN A 13 27.28 41.46 46.46
N SER A 14 27.08 42.34 47.44
CA SER A 14 25.79 42.54 48.10
C SER A 14 25.22 43.94 47.85
N ILE A 15 25.52 44.55 46.68
CA ILE A 15 25.05 45.90 46.30
C ILE A 15 23.54 45.85 46.13
N ASP A 16 22.79 46.62 46.89
CA ASP A 16 21.34 46.69 46.83
C ASP A 16 20.83 48.03 46.22
N THR A 17 21.58 49.09 46.40
CA THR A 17 21.24 50.44 45.89
C THR A 17 22.41 51.06 45.15
N LEU A 18 22.10 51.77 44.08
CA LEU A 18 23.02 52.58 43.27
C LEU A 18 22.49 53.99 43.17
N THR A 19 23.41 54.96 43.33
CA THR A 19 23.12 56.39 43.24
C THR A 19 23.64 56.96 41.94
N CYS A 20 23.11 58.14 41.52
CA CYS A 20 23.52 58.81 40.29
C CYS A 20 24.99 59.21 40.20
N ASN A 21 25.68 59.26 41.35
CA ASN A 21 27.08 59.67 41.46
C ASN A 21 28.08 58.50 41.41
N ASP A 22 27.60 57.25 41.57
CA ASP A 22 28.51 56.07 41.69
C ASP A 22 29.33 55.83 40.41
N PHE A 23 28.79 56.21 39.25
CA PHE A 23 29.51 56.11 37.96
C PHE A 23 29.68 57.49 37.30
N ALA A 24 29.59 58.56 38.03
CA ALA A 24 29.75 59.90 37.48
C ALA A 24 31.16 60.09 36.88
N ASN A 25 31.21 60.81 35.73
CA ASN A 25 32.44 61.13 34.98
C ASN A 25 33.26 59.91 34.46
N LEU A 26 32.70 58.71 34.45
CA LEU A 26 33.36 57.51 33.87
C LEU A 26 33.10 57.45 32.34
N THR A 27 33.48 58.46 31.62
CA THR A 27 33.13 58.65 30.18
C THR A 27 33.81 57.63 29.27
N GLN A 28 34.91 56.98 29.69
CA GLN A 28 35.65 55.98 28.92
C GLN A 28 35.25 54.57 29.25
N LEU A 29 34.33 54.36 30.21
CA LEU A 29 33.94 53.03 30.65
C LEU A 29 33.19 52.30 29.51
N LYS A 30 33.75 51.15 29.08
CA LYS A 30 33.21 50.26 28.04
C LYS A 30 32.43 49.09 28.61
N ASN A 31 32.89 48.52 29.70
CA ASN A 31 32.30 47.32 30.30
C ASN A 31 31.99 47.56 31.79
N LEU A 32 30.71 47.32 32.15
CA LEU A 32 30.26 47.40 33.54
C LEU A 32 29.55 46.10 33.94
N TYR A 33 30.13 45.38 34.90
CA TYR A 33 29.58 44.13 35.39
C TYR A 33 29.05 44.31 36.82
N LEU A 34 27.73 44.10 36.97
CA LEU A 34 26.97 44.22 38.20
C LEU A 34 26.15 42.96 38.50
N TYR A 35 26.48 41.83 37.84
CA TYR A 35 25.69 40.62 38.00
C TYR A 35 25.88 39.98 39.37
N SER A 36 24.89 39.18 39.82
CA SER A 36 24.90 38.55 41.17
C SER A 36 25.07 39.58 42.30
N ASN A 37 24.16 40.54 42.35
CA ASN A 37 23.99 41.49 43.42
C ASN A 37 22.54 41.51 43.95
N LYS A 38 22.13 42.52 44.70
CA LYS A 38 20.76 42.69 45.24
C LYS A 38 20.05 43.91 44.67
N ILE A 39 20.50 44.45 43.53
CA ILE A 39 20.00 45.68 42.94
C ILE A 39 18.52 45.51 42.55
N SER A 40 17.67 46.40 43.09
CA SER A 40 16.21 46.32 42.86
C SER A 40 15.69 47.48 41.98
N ILE A 41 16.39 48.59 41.91
CA ILE A 41 15.99 49.80 41.15
C ILE A 41 17.20 50.40 40.45
N ILE A 42 17.01 50.82 39.19
CA ILE A 42 17.98 51.61 38.42
C ILE A 42 17.36 52.97 38.17
N LYS A 43 18.01 54.03 38.67
CA LYS A 43 17.61 55.42 38.46
C LYS A 43 18.01 55.89 37.05
N SER A 44 17.21 56.69 36.38
CA SER A 44 17.45 57.21 35.04
C SER A 44 18.73 58.01 34.85
N CYS A 45 19.26 58.58 35.93
CA CYS A 45 20.54 59.31 35.93
C CYS A 45 21.79 58.44 36.10
N LEU A 46 21.64 57.15 36.42
CA LEU A 46 22.78 56.26 36.81
C LEU A 46 23.79 56.14 35.67
N PHE A 47 23.35 56.00 34.44
CA PHE A 47 24.20 55.75 33.29
C PHE A 47 24.45 56.98 32.40
N LYS A 48 24.05 58.19 32.84
CA LYS A 48 24.06 59.40 32.01
C LYS A 48 25.47 59.78 31.52
N ASP A 49 26.51 59.52 32.31
CA ASP A 49 27.89 59.87 31.99
C ASP A 49 28.65 58.74 31.28
N LEU A 50 28.07 57.55 31.18
CA LEU A 50 28.68 56.37 30.59
C LEU A 50 28.57 56.36 29.05
N LYS A 51 29.19 57.35 28.40
CA LYS A 51 29.02 57.62 26.96
C LYS A 51 29.64 56.51 26.09
N SER A 52 30.69 55.81 26.57
CA SER A 52 31.40 54.77 25.86
C SER A 52 30.96 53.37 26.24
N LEU A 53 29.92 53.21 27.10
CA LEU A 53 29.52 51.90 27.61
C LEU A 53 28.93 51.04 26.50
N GLU A 54 29.60 49.92 26.25
CA GLU A 54 29.27 48.94 25.23
C GLU A 54 28.60 47.69 25.83
N VAL A 55 29.05 47.22 27.01
CA VAL A 55 28.55 46.01 27.67
C VAL A 55 28.09 46.30 29.08
N LEU A 56 26.83 45.97 29.38
CA LEU A 56 26.24 46.09 30.69
C LEU A 56 25.64 44.76 31.14
N LYS A 57 26.17 44.20 32.24
CA LYS A 57 25.69 42.95 32.84
C LYS A 57 25.05 43.18 34.20
N LEU A 58 23.72 43.07 34.24
CA LEU A 58 22.87 43.22 35.41
C LEU A 58 22.14 41.93 35.80
N GLY A 59 22.60 40.81 35.28
CA GLY A 59 21.99 39.49 35.56
C GLY A 59 22.03 39.10 37.02
N THR A 60 21.12 38.25 37.46
CA THR A 60 21.03 37.75 38.84
C THR A 60 20.97 38.88 39.84
N ASN A 61 19.92 39.72 39.72
CA ASN A 61 19.61 40.82 40.63
C ASN A 61 18.11 40.78 41.04
N ASN A 62 17.62 41.82 41.69
CA ASN A 62 16.24 41.93 42.18
C ASN A 62 15.38 42.93 41.39
N LEU A 63 15.74 43.26 40.16
CA LEU A 63 15.04 44.27 39.35
C LEU A 63 13.57 43.86 39.07
N LEU A 64 12.63 44.70 39.52
CA LEU A 64 11.19 44.51 39.30
C LEU A 64 10.69 45.14 38.01
N ARG A 65 11.33 46.23 37.59
CA ARG A 65 11.04 46.98 36.36
C ARG A 65 12.29 47.69 35.85
N ILE A 66 12.30 47.97 34.54
CA ILE A 66 13.36 48.75 33.90
C ILE A 66 13.01 50.25 33.96
N GLY A 67 11.74 50.57 33.72
CA GLY A 67 11.23 51.96 33.70
C GLY A 67 12.02 52.82 32.75
N ASP A 68 12.45 54.00 33.24
CA ASP A 68 13.20 55.03 32.50
C ASP A 68 14.73 54.91 32.66
N ALA A 69 15.24 53.76 33.14
CA ALA A 69 16.67 53.53 33.43
C ALA A 69 17.61 53.90 32.28
N PHE A 70 17.17 53.76 31.04
CA PHE A 70 17.94 54.06 29.80
C PHE A 70 17.51 55.36 29.10
N SER A 71 16.73 56.20 29.74
CA SER A 71 16.23 57.45 29.12
C SER A 71 17.33 58.48 28.82
N ASN A 72 18.38 58.48 29.61
CA ASN A 72 19.51 59.42 29.49
C ASN A 72 20.82 58.79 29.04
N GLY A 73 20.76 57.64 28.39
CA GLY A 73 21.94 56.88 27.95
C GLY A 73 21.93 55.47 28.59
N PRO A 74 22.97 54.65 28.39
CA PRO A 74 24.17 54.81 27.53
C PRO A 74 23.86 54.56 26.04
N HIS A 75 24.19 55.52 25.19
CA HIS A 75 23.84 55.46 23.76
C HIS A 75 24.69 54.49 22.94
N SER A 76 25.91 54.18 23.42
CA SER A 76 26.86 53.27 22.75
C SER A 76 26.63 51.80 23.12
N LEU A 77 25.64 51.48 23.94
CA LEU A 77 25.41 50.14 24.46
C LEU A 77 25.11 49.15 23.34
N VAL A 78 25.91 48.06 23.27
CA VAL A 78 25.85 46.99 22.28
C VAL A 78 25.25 45.70 22.90
N GLU A 79 25.60 45.40 24.14
CA GLU A 79 25.14 44.21 24.84
C GLU A 79 24.53 44.58 26.21
N LEU A 80 23.29 44.11 26.42
CA LEU A 80 22.57 44.27 27.70
C LEU A 80 22.10 42.92 28.22
N GLN A 81 22.58 42.52 29.39
CA GLN A 81 22.15 41.31 30.08
C GLN A 81 21.35 41.66 31.34
N LEU A 82 20.07 41.21 31.35
CA LEU A 82 19.13 41.38 32.44
C LEU A 82 18.56 40.02 32.91
N THR A 83 19.30 38.95 32.65
CA THR A 83 18.90 37.59 33.02
C THR A 83 18.73 37.38 34.51
N PHE A 84 17.87 36.44 34.92
CA PHE A 84 17.64 36.11 36.33
C PHE A 84 17.32 37.33 37.20
N ASN A 85 16.30 38.09 36.79
CA ASN A 85 15.73 39.19 37.56
C ASN A 85 14.23 38.91 37.85
N LYS A 86 13.50 39.92 38.35
CA LYS A 86 12.07 39.82 38.67
C LYS A 86 11.21 40.71 37.79
N LEU A 87 11.69 41.01 36.58
CA LEU A 87 10.97 41.86 35.61
C LEU A 87 9.65 41.20 35.23
N SER A 88 8.55 41.92 35.42
CA SER A 88 7.18 41.44 35.11
C SER A 88 6.59 42.04 33.85
N LYS A 89 7.08 43.20 33.44
CA LYS A 89 6.55 44.02 32.33
C LYS A 89 7.66 44.73 31.59
N ILE A 90 7.52 44.89 30.27
CA ILE A 90 8.33 45.77 29.44
C ILE A 90 7.43 46.91 28.98
N GLU A 91 7.75 48.11 29.44
CA GLU A 91 6.97 49.31 29.17
C GLU A 91 7.28 49.88 27.78
N LYS A 92 6.39 50.74 27.29
CA LYS A 92 6.52 51.39 25.99
C LYS A 92 7.83 52.21 25.95
N TYR A 93 8.60 52.07 24.84
CA TYR A 93 9.84 52.83 24.60
C TYR A 93 10.96 52.65 25.64
N THR A 94 10.93 51.59 26.45
CA THR A 94 11.97 51.31 27.47
C THR A 94 13.39 51.37 26.90
N PHE A 95 13.59 50.94 25.67
CA PHE A 95 14.92 50.84 25.04
C PHE A 95 15.17 51.89 23.93
N ARG A 96 14.33 52.96 23.80
CA ARG A 96 14.42 53.87 22.65
C ARG A 96 15.76 54.58 22.50
N ASN A 97 16.49 54.83 23.60
CA ASN A 97 17.73 55.59 23.62
C ASN A 97 18.99 54.72 23.56
N VAL A 98 18.85 53.38 23.48
CA VAL A 98 19.96 52.44 23.32
C VAL A 98 19.94 51.82 21.91
N SER A 99 19.92 52.67 20.89
CA SER A 99 19.73 52.28 19.48
C SER A 99 20.86 51.47 18.88
N GLN A 100 22.05 51.45 19.50
CA GLN A 100 23.20 50.65 19.08
C GLN A 100 23.14 49.22 19.60
N LEU A 101 22.13 48.90 20.43
CA LEU A 101 22.02 47.57 21.05
C LEU A 101 21.88 46.47 19.97
N ASN A 102 22.80 45.52 20.04
CA ASN A 102 22.86 44.37 19.15
C ASN A 102 22.29 43.10 19.83
N SER A 103 22.54 42.94 21.12
CA SER A 103 22.09 41.77 21.91
C SER A 103 21.36 42.22 23.18
N LEU A 104 20.15 41.70 23.36
CA LEU A 104 19.35 41.95 24.58
C LEU A 104 18.92 40.58 25.18
N SER A 105 19.37 40.35 26.41
CA SER A 105 18.97 39.14 27.14
C SER A 105 18.09 39.50 28.35
N LEU A 106 16.85 39.00 28.30
CA LEU A 106 15.80 39.13 29.31
C LEU A 106 15.32 37.78 29.83
N GLN A 107 16.13 36.71 29.64
CA GLN A 107 15.82 35.37 30.07
C GLN A 107 15.67 35.26 31.59
N ASP A 108 14.94 34.21 32.02
CA ASP A 108 14.73 33.88 33.41
C ASP A 108 14.24 35.08 34.25
N ASN A 109 13.13 35.66 33.77
CA ASN A 109 12.40 36.71 34.42
C ASN A 109 10.93 36.30 34.65
N GLN A 110 10.04 37.24 34.92
CA GLN A 110 8.62 37.02 35.16
C GLN A 110 7.74 37.79 34.15
N ILE A 111 8.30 38.13 32.97
CA ILE A 111 7.66 38.99 31.98
C ILE A 111 6.40 38.32 31.47
N SER A 112 5.25 38.92 31.75
CA SER A 112 3.93 38.53 31.31
C SER A 112 3.26 39.58 30.42
N GLU A 113 3.72 40.82 30.47
CA GLU A 113 3.20 41.95 29.68
C GLU A 113 4.32 42.64 28.90
N ILE A 114 4.07 42.87 27.62
CA ILE A 114 4.92 43.67 26.72
C ILE A 114 4.03 44.71 26.09
N GLU A 115 4.31 45.98 26.33
CA GLU A 115 3.51 47.07 25.76
C GLU A 115 3.83 47.27 24.27
N SER A 116 2.90 47.96 23.59
CA SER A 116 3.11 48.38 22.20
C SER A 116 4.39 49.22 22.11
N HIS A 117 5.23 48.96 21.06
CA HIS A 117 6.49 49.66 20.86
C HIS A 117 7.50 49.53 22.04
N ALA A 118 7.39 48.50 22.87
CA ALA A 118 8.33 48.24 23.98
C ALA A 118 9.80 48.18 23.51
N PHE A 119 10.02 47.58 22.33
CA PHE A 119 11.33 47.48 21.67
C PHE A 119 11.56 48.58 20.61
N GLY A 120 10.73 49.60 20.60
CA GLY A 120 10.86 50.73 19.66
C GLY A 120 12.20 51.43 19.75
N GLY A 121 12.89 51.62 18.61
CA GLY A 121 14.20 52.23 18.53
C GLY A 121 15.38 51.28 18.45
N LEU A 122 15.20 49.96 18.65
CA LEU A 122 16.27 48.95 18.61
C LEU A 122 16.60 48.55 17.16
N LYS A 123 17.01 49.49 16.34
CA LYS A 123 17.26 49.28 14.91
C LYS A 123 18.38 48.29 14.60
N ASN A 124 19.39 48.21 15.48
CA ASN A 124 20.57 47.37 15.32
C ASN A 124 20.46 46.02 16.04
N LEU A 125 19.35 45.74 16.73
CA LEU A 125 19.19 44.51 17.48
C LEU A 125 19.14 43.31 16.56
N THR A 126 20.04 42.37 16.79
CA THR A 126 20.11 41.11 16.05
C THR A 126 19.66 39.90 16.89
N SER A 127 19.78 39.96 18.21
CA SER A 127 19.41 38.89 19.13
C SER A 127 18.55 39.39 20.29
N LEU A 128 17.37 38.79 20.46
CA LEU A 128 16.48 39.03 21.58
C LEU A 128 16.13 37.71 22.26
N LEU A 129 16.49 37.58 23.52
CA LEU A 129 16.26 36.39 24.31
C LEU A 129 15.26 36.65 25.42
N LEU A 130 14.08 36.05 25.29
CA LEU A 130 12.93 36.16 26.22
C LEU A 130 12.54 34.79 26.82
N SER A 131 13.44 33.81 26.75
CA SER A 131 13.20 32.47 27.26
C SER A 131 12.96 32.44 28.77
N SER A 132 12.26 31.43 29.25
CA SER A 132 11.99 31.28 30.71
C SER A 132 11.28 32.49 31.33
N ASN A 133 10.19 32.94 30.70
CA ASN A 133 9.32 33.98 31.19
C ASN A 133 7.87 33.51 31.38
N LYS A 134 6.91 34.43 31.51
CA LYS A 134 5.47 34.16 31.63
C LYS A 134 4.68 34.69 30.40
N ILE A 135 5.35 34.83 29.25
CA ILE A 135 4.75 35.36 28.02
C ILE A 135 3.67 34.37 27.54
N SER A 136 2.48 34.89 27.23
CA SER A 136 1.34 34.16 26.73
C SER A 136 1.02 34.52 25.27
N ALA A 137 0.17 33.71 24.60
CA ALA A 137 -0.35 34.08 23.27
C ALA A 137 -1.05 35.45 23.30
N LYS A 138 -1.81 35.75 24.39
CA LYS A 138 -2.45 37.05 24.58
C LYS A 138 -1.42 38.17 24.61
N THR A 139 -0.28 37.99 25.26
CA THR A 139 0.81 38.97 25.29
C THR A 139 1.31 39.30 23.89
N LEU A 140 1.45 38.26 23.03
CA LEU A 140 1.95 38.39 21.67
C LEU A 140 0.94 38.94 20.67
N THR A 141 -0.36 38.68 20.87
CA THR A 141 -1.43 39.03 19.91
C THR A 141 -2.30 40.22 20.31
N LYS A 142 -2.19 40.70 21.55
CA LYS A 142 -2.97 41.87 22.06
C LYS A 142 -2.69 43.13 21.25
N ASN A 143 -1.43 43.32 20.90
CA ASN A 143 -0.97 44.51 20.17
C ASN A 143 -0.32 44.05 18.85
N GLN A 144 -0.61 44.77 17.75
CA GLN A 144 -0.02 44.45 16.43
C GLN A 144 1.50 44.70 16.37
N ASP A 145 2.03 45.51 17.31
CA ASP A 145 3.38 46.10 17.24
C ASP A 145 4.31 45.62 18.35
N VAL A 146 4.05 44.45 18.95
CA VAL A 146 4.86 43.91 20.06
C VAL A 146 6.35 43.82 19.70
N PHE A 147 6.65 43.37 18.47
CA PHE A 147 8.02 43.23 17.98
C PHE A 147 8.37 44.28 16.91
N SER A 148 7.61 45.37 16.81
CA SER A 148 7.94 46.47 15.89
C SER A 148 9.20 47.23 16.35
N GLY A 149 9.92 47.82 15.40
CA GLY A 149 11.12 48.64 15.69
C GLY A 149 12.44 47.82 15.72
N MET A 150 12.41 46.55 15.39
CA MET A 150 13.59 45.67 15.33
C MET A 150 13.77 45.10 13.91
N PRO A 151 14.01 45.90 12.87
CA PRO A 151 14.04 45.46 11.49
C PRO A 151 15.18 44.44 11.20
N ASN A 152 16.25 44.47 11.98
CA ASN A 152 17.44 43.64 11.78
C ASN A 152 17.51 42.41 12.68
N LEU A 153 16.41 42.09 13.42
CA LEU A 153 16.40 40.96 14.33
C LEU A 153 16.58 39.63 13.55
N LYS A 154 17.60 38.87 13.96
CA LYS A 154 17.97 37.58 13.36
C LYS A 154 17.60 36.39 14.24
N SER A 155 17.63 36.57 15.57
CA SER A 155 17.36 35.47 16.52
C SER A 155 16.35 35.93 17.58
N LEU A 156 15.30 35.15 17.79
CA LEU A 156 14.27 35.38 18.81
C LEU A 156 14.06 34.10 19.63
N GLY A 157 14.39 34.15 20.93
CA GLY A 157 14.14 33.09 21.90
C GLY A 157 12.87 33.37 22.71
N LEU A 158 11.88 32.51 22.59
CA LEU A 158 10.61 32.55 23.34
C LEU A 158 10.31 31.20 24.02
N ASP A 159 11.28 30.32 24.07
CA ASP A 159 11.15 28.99 24.70
C ASP A 159 10.86 29.11 26.19
N THR A 160 10.33 28.02 26.75
CA THR A 160 10.02 27.92 28.18
C THR A 160 9.12 29.08 28.71
N ASN A 161 8.14 29.48 27.92
CA ASN A 161 7.10 30.45 28.26
C ASN A 161 5.73 29.76 28.50
N SER A 162 4.63 30.52 28.40
CA SER A 162 3.25 30.03 28.55
C SER A 162 2.41 30.33 27.31
N ILE A 163 3.04 30.26 26.13
CA ILE A 163 2.39 30.54 24.85
C ILE A 163 1.50 29.35 24.49
N SER A 164 0.21 29.57 24.31
CA SER A 164 -0.78 28.60 23.88
C SER A 164 -1.83 29.25 23.01
N PHE A 165 -2.11 28.69 21.84
CA PHE A 165 -3.10 29.23 20.90
C PHE A 165 -4.32 28.32 20.85
N SER A 166 -5.52 28.92 20.80
CA SER A 166 -6.81 28.25 20.59
C SER A 166 -7.25 28.27 19.12
N ASP A 167 -6.87 29.32 18.41
CA ASP A 167 -7.39 29.66 17.09
C ASP A 167 -6.51 29.05 15.99
N ASP A 168 -7.13 28.59 14.89
CA ASP A 168 -6.43 28.06 13.72
C ASP A 168 -5.76 29.17 12.89
N GLN A 169 -6.23 30.38 13.03
CA GLN A 169 -5.67 31.58 12.39
C GLN A 169 -5.73 32.79 13.33
N LEU A 170 -4.63 33.51 13.44
CA LEU A 170 -4.51 34.66 14.28
C LEU A 170 -5.02 35.92 13.54
N LYS A 171 -5.79 36.77 14.25
CA LYS A 171 -6.18 38.08 13.74
C LYS A 171 -4.97 38.99 13.52
N PHE A 172 -3.99 38.90 14.42
CA PHE A 172 -2.75 39.70 14.39
C PHE A 172 -1.54 38.75 14.55
N PRO A 173 -0.89 38.34 13.44
CA PRO A 173 0.33 37.54 13.49
C PRO A 173 1.46 38.31 14.17
N PRO A 174 2.06 37.80 15.25
CA PRO A 174 2.99 38.57 16.09
C PRO A 174 4.33 38.87 15.42
N PHE A 175 4.73 38.06 14.43
CA PHE A 175 6.05 38.15 13.81
C PHE A 175 6.06 38.79 12.43
N LYS A 176 4.96 39.40 11.99
CA LYS A 176 4.77 39.95 10.62
C LYS A 176 5.85 40.94 10.15
N ASP A 177 6.46 41.67 11.10
CA ASP A 177 7.46 42.71 10.80
C ASP A 177 8.91 42.18 10.87
N LEU A 178 9.13 40.94 11.30
CA LEU A 178 10.46 40.34 11.51
C LEU A 178 10.99 39.69 10.24
N LYS A 179 11.06 40.40 9.14
CA LYS A 179 11.41 39.86 7.81
C LYS A 179 12.82 39.24 7.73
N HIS A 180 13.75 39.66 8.58
CA HIS A 180 15.13 39.19 8.62
C HIS A 180 15.39 38.16 9.71
N LEU A 181 14.34 37.70 10.41
CA LEU A 181 14.49 36.65 11.43
C LEU A 181 14.91 35.34 10.79
N ARG A 182 15.99 34.78 11.31
CA ARG A 182 16.56 33.47 10.87
C ARG A 182 16.31 32.35 11.84
N VAL A 183 16.30 32.65 13.14
CA VAL A 183 16.14 31.67 14.20
C VAL A 183 14.95 32.02 15.09
N LEU A 184 14.00 31.10 15.21
CA LEU A 184 12.87 31.23 16.13
C LEU A 184 12.82 29.99 17.05
N ALA A 185 12.92 30.22 18.36
CA ALA A 185 12.79 29.20 19.38
C ALA A 185 11.47 29.37 20.15
N LEU A 186 10.59 28.35 20.04
CA LEU A 186 9.31 28.26 20.75
C LEU A 186 9.21 26.98 21.59
N HIS A 187 10.26 26.19 21.69
CA HIS A 187 10.23 24.87 22.34
C HIS A 187 9.92 24.95 23.85
N SER A 188 9.53 23.84 24.42
CA SER A 188 9.34 23.66 25.88
C SER A 188 8.34 24.62 26.52
N GLN A 189 7.20 24.89 25.88
CA GLN A 189 6.17 25.72 26.48
C GLN A 189 5.50 25.04 27.67
N ARG A 190 5.34 25.75 28.80
CA ARG A 190 4.90 25.19 30.10
C ARG A 190 3.54 24.45 30.04
N ARG A 191 2.62 24.90 29.20
CA ARG A 191 1.29 24.29 29.00
C ARG A 191 1.13 23.65 27.64
N GLY A 192 2.20 23.62 26.83
CA GLY A 192 2.14 23.32 25.42
C GLY A 192 1.51 24.44 24.57
N ILE A 193 1.83 24.47 23.30
CA ILE A 193 1.19 25.40 22.36
C ILE A 193 -0.20 24.92 21.95
N GLY A 194 -0.40 23.59 21.96
CA GLY A 194 -1.61 22.91 21.49
C GLY A 194 -1.64 22.80 19.98
N LYS A 195 -1.87 23.88 19.27
CA LYS A 195 -1.79 23.95 17.80
C LYS A 195 -1.01 25.18 17.33
N ILE A 196 -0.40 25.06 16.17
CA ILE A 196 0.28 26.18 15.50
C ILE A 196 -0.71 26.80 14.53
N PRO A 197 -1.14 28.06 14.73
CA PRO A 197 -1.99 28.77 13.77
C PRO A 197 -1.32 28.84 12.40
N SER A 198 -2.09 28.68 11.32
CA SER A 198 -1.59 28.61 9.93
C SER A 198 -0.83 29.89 9.50
N ASN A 199 -1.09 31.04 10.15
CA ASN A 199 -0.42 32.30 9.87
C ASN A 199 0.54 32.75 11.00
N LEU A 200 0.89 31.88 11.94
CA LEU A 200 1.84 32.25 13.01
C LEU A 200 3.16 32.75 12.45
N LEU A 201 3.67 32.10 11.41
CA LEU A 201 4.96 32.40 10.79
C LEU A 201 4.87 33.47 9.69
N GLN A 202 3.74 34.14 9.55
CA GLN A 202 3.55 35.20 8.56
C GLN A 202 4.58 36.34 8.77
N GLY A 203 5.29 36.69 7.69
CA GLY A 203 6.37 37.68 7.68
C GLY A 203 7.77 37.10 7.82
N LEU A 204 7.91 35.85 8.22
CA LEU A 204 9.21 35.21 8.47
C LEU A 204 9.83 34.61 7.19
N SER A 205 9.97 35.43 6.15
CA SER A 205 10.46 34.97 4.83
C SER A 205 11.95 34.52 4.84
N SER A 206 12.73 34.96 5.82
CA SER A 206 14.14 34.60 6.00
C SER A 206 14.37 33.54 7.07
N LEU A 207 13.32 32.90 7.59
CA LEU A 207 13.46 31.91 8.67
C LEU A 207 14.20 30.66 8.17
N GLU A 208 15.30 30.39 8.86
CA GLU A 208 16.23 29.29 8.56
C GLU A 208 16.09 28.13 9.55
N MET A 209 15.87 28.42 10.82
CA MET A 209 15.80 27.44 11.89
C MET A 209 14.58 27.67 12.77
N PHE A 210 13.77 26.63 12.93
CA PHE A 210 12.58 26.65 13.78
C PHE A 210 12.62 25.53 14.82
N TYR A 211 12.63 25.93 16.08
CA TYR A 211 12.60 25.03 17.23
C TYR A 211 11.19 25.00 17.83
N ALA A 212 10.46 23.92 17.60
CA ALA A 212 9.09 23.70 18.07
C ALA A 212 8.96 22.37 18.82
N GLY A 213 10.04 21.92 19.48
CA GLY A 213 10.04 20.70 20.28
C GLY A 213 9.36 20.89 21.64
N ASN A 214 8.73 19.83 22.17
CA ASN A 214 8.10 19.83 23.50
C ASN A 214 7.07 20.97 23.70
N ILE A 215 6.14 21.09 22.77
CA ILE A 215 5.06 22.08 22.77
C ILE A 215 3.67 21.47 22.79
N ASN A 216 3.57 20.16 23.06
CA ASN A 216 2.31 19.37 23.07
C ASN A 216 1.51 19.51 21.77
N LEU A 217 2.20 19.45 20.64
CA LEU A 217 1.59 19.55 19.33
C LEU A 217 1.00 18.20 18.90
N ALA A 218 -0.27 18.16 18.53
CA ALA A 218 -0.96 16.96 18.07
C ALA A 218 -1.16 16.96 16.53
N HIS A 219 -1.35 18.13 15.93
CA HIS A 219 -1.59 18.25 14.49
C HIS A 219 -0.86 19.46 13.91
N LEU A 220 -0.52 19.38 12.62
CA LEU A 220 0.07 20.44 11.83
C LEU A 220 -0.84 20.79 10.67
N ASN A 221 -1.10 22.08 10.47
CA ASN A 221 -1.83 22.55 9.31
C ASN A 221 -0.91 22.52 8.07
N PRO A 222 -1.36 22.07 6.89
CA PRO A 222 -0.56 22.06 5.66
C PRO A 222 0.09 23.41 5.32
N ASP A 223 -0.58 24.49 5.65
CA ASP A 223 -0.13 25.88 5.38
C ASP A 223 0.88 26.44 6.42
N THR A 224 1.22 25.68 7.46
CA THR A 224 2.04 26.18 8.59
C THR A 224 3.34 26.81 8.12
N PHE A 225 4.03 26.23 7.16
CA PHE A 225 5.35 26.69 6.71
C PHE A 225 5.34 27.49 5.40
N LYS A 226 4.20 27.83 4.85
CA LYS A 226 4.10 28.54 3.55
C LYS A 226 4.82 29.89 3.52
N PHE A 227 5.03 30.51 4.69
CA PHE A 227 5.70 31.80 4.81
C PHE A 227 7.21 31.72 5.05
N SER A 228 7.76 30.50 5.17
CA SER A 228 9.16 30.28 5.59
C SER A 228 9.95 29.40 4.60
N PRO A 229 10.09 29.78 3.32
CA PRO A 229 10.69 28.96 2.27
C PRO A 229 12.20 28.73 2.42
N GLN A 230 12.87 29.46 3.31
CA GLN A 230 14.30 29.33 3.57
C GLN A 230 14.63 28.33 4.69
N LEU A 231 13.59 27.68 5.26
CA LEU A 231 13.76 26.77 6.39
C LEU A 231 14.60 25.54 5.98
N TRP A 232 15.75 25.38 6.66
CA TRP A 232 16.61 24.22 6.47
C TRP A 232 16.71 23.34 7.72
N PHE A 233 16.33 23.86 8.90
CA PHE A 233 16.32 23.13 10.16
C PHE A 233 14.93 23.21 10.81
N LEU A 234 14.36 22.05 11.15
CA LEU A 234 13.07 21.92 11.83
C LEU A 234 13.15 20.91 12.97
N ASP A 235 12.85 21.36 14.18
CA ASP A 235 12.75 20.49 15.36
C ASP A 235 11.30 20.45 15.83
N LEU A 236 10.68 19.29 15.72
CA LEU A 236 9.34 18.96 16.21
C LEU A 236 9.38 17.90 17.31
N SER A 237 10.52 17.64 17.91
CA SER A 237 10.70 16.57 18.89
C SER A 237 9.80 16.70 20.13
N LYS A 238 9.53 15.59 20.82
CA LYS A 238 8.73 15.53 22.06
C LYS A 238 7.33 16.15 21.92
N ASN A 239 6.67 15.89 20.80
CA ASN A 239 5.29 16.25 20.53
C ASN A 239 4.41 14.99 20.46
N ALA A 240 3.09 15.14 20.30
CA ALA A 240 2.14 14.02 20.25
C ALA A 240 1.57 13.87 18.83
N LEU A 241 2.45 13.58 17.85
CA LEU A 241 2.08 13.47 16.43
C LEU A 241 1.77 12.01 16.06
N SER A 242 0.94 11.32 16.84
CA SER A 242 0.72 9.88 16.79
C SER A 242 -0.23 9.40 15.69
N GLU A 243 -1.05 10.27 15.14
CA GLU A 243 -2.07 9.92 14.15
C GLU A 243 -1.53 9.93 12.73
N ASP A 244 -2.04 9.07 11.85
CA ASP A 244 -1.63 8.96 10.45
C ASP A 244 -1.78 10.28 9.65
N HIS A 245 -2.65 11.18 10.11
CA HIS A 245 -2.91 12.47 9.48
C HIS A 245 -2.36 13.66 10.27
N SER A 246 -1.58 13.43 11.31
CA SER A 246 -1.01 14.50 12.15
C SER A 246 0.02 15.35 11.41
N ILE A 247 0.72 14.76 10.43
CA ILE A 247 1.71 15.42 9.58
C ILE A 247 1.32 15.18 8.11
N PRO A 248 0.63 16.13 7.47
CA PRO A 248 0.33 16.05 6.05
C PRO A 248 1.60 16.21 5.22
N ALA A 249 1.74 15.44 4.15
CA ALA A 249 2.93 15.48 3.28
C ALA A 249 3.12 16.86 2.64
N GLU A 250 2.05 17.54 2.31
CA GLU A 250 2.01 18.87 1.72
C GLU A 250 2.65 19.95 2.61
N LEU A 251 2.72 19.70 3.91
CA LEU A 251 3.37 20.58 4.89
C LEU A 251 4.80 20.94 4.49
N PHE A 252 5.51 20.01 3.86
CA PHE A 252 6.94 20.14 3.52
C PHE A 252 7.17 20.78 2.14
N HIS A 253 6.18 20.89 1.27
CA HIS A 253 6.34 21.43 -0.08
C HIS A 253 6.92 22.84 -0.08
N PRO A 254 6.47 23.79 0.78
CA PRO A 254 7.05 25.14 0.83
C PRO A 254 8.50 25.16 1.31
N ILE A 255 8.92 24.16 2.08
CA ILE A 255 10.25 24.10 2.72
C ILE A 255 11.15 23.05 2.10
N SER A 256 11.17 22.95 0.77
CA SER A 256 11.98 21.97 0.01
C SER A 256 13.51 22.12 0.23
N ARG A 257 13.97 23.17 0.92
CA ARG A 257 15.36 23.37 1.34
C ARG A 257 15.71 22.66 2.64
N LEU A 258 14.76 21.94 3.26
CA LEU A 258 14.99 21.29 4.54
C LEU A 258 16.14 20.26 4.44
N THR A 259 17.16 20.46 5.28
CA THR A 259 18.32 19.55 5.38
C THR A 259 18.33 18.76 6.67
N LYS A 260 17.67 19.27 7.73
CA LYS A 260 17.65 18.60 9.03
C LYS A 260 16.24 18.61 9.63
N LEU A 261 15.72 17.43 9.90
CA LEU A 261 14.41 17.19 10.50
C LEU A 261 14.54 16.35 11.75
N ILE A 262 13.99 16.85 12.87
CA ILE A 262 13.99 16.16 14.16
C ILE A 262 12.55 15.87 14.58
N LEU A 263 12.22 14.59 14.66
CA LEU A 263 10.94 14.00 15.04
C LEU A 263 11.07 13.02 16.21
N SER A 264 12.09 13.21 17.05
CA SER A 264 12.35 12.28 18.16
C SER A 264 11.28 12.39 19.24
N ARG A 265 10.77 11.25 19.73
CA ARG A 265 9.72 11.17 20.76
C ARG A 265 8.45 11.91 20.38
N THR A 266 7.92 11.59 19.19
CA THR A 266 6.68 12.19 18.66
C THR A 266 5.54 11.18 18.53
N GLN A 267 5.71 9.95 19.06
CA GLN A 267 4.72 8.86 19.05
C GLN A 267 4.34 8.38 17.64
N LEU A 268 5.21 8.63 16.66
CA LEU A 268 4.97 8.20 15.26
C LEU A 268 5.11 6.69 15.14
N ARG A 269 4.17 6.06 14.42
CA ARG A 269 4.20 4.64 14.06
C ARG A 269 4.84 4.41 12.70
N SER A 270 4.83 5.40 11.82
CA SER A 270 5.35 5.30 10.47
C SER A 270 5.97 6.63 10.03
N LEU A 271 6.87 6.55 9.07
CA LEU A 271 7.45 7.72 8.37
C LEU A 271 6.92 7.85 6.94
N ASN A 272 5.84 7.16 6.59
CA ASN A 272 5.32 7.10 5.22
C ASN A 272 4.88 8.47 4.66
N PHE A 273 4.53 9.43 5.50
CA PHE A 273 4.25 10.79 5.06
C PHE A 273 5.44 11.46 4.33
N LEU A 274 6.68 11.00 4.60
CA LEU A 274 7.87 11.49 3.91
C LEU A 274 7.98 11.05 2.46
N LEU A 275 7.26 10.01 2.04
CA LEU A 275 7.27 9.51 0.66
C LEU A 275 6.85 10.60 -0.34
N ASN A 276 5.87 11.41 0.03
CA ASN A 276 5.30 12.46 -0.80
C ASN A 276 5.75 13.87 -0.37
N ALA A 277 6.65 13.99 0.60
CA ALA A 277 7.07 15.27 1.18
C ALA A 277 8.07 16.06 0.32
N ASN A 278 8.60 15.48 -0.74
CA ASN A 278 9.58 16.07 -1.66
C ASN A 278 10.85 16.64 -0.96
N LEU A 279 11.37 15.93 0.05
CA LEU A 279 12.53 16.32 0.84
C LEU A 279 13.86 15.84 0.24
N SER A 280 14.07 16.06 -1.05
CA SER A 280 15.26 15.59 -1.79
C SER A 280 16.61 16.15 -1.29
N ARG A 281 16.59 17.19 -0.44
CA ARG A 281 17.77 17.81 0.17
C ARG A 281 18.02 17.40 1.61
N LEU A 282 17.20 16.50 2.17
CA LEU A 282 17.34 16.09 3.57
C LEU A 282 18.63 15.31 3.78
N LEU A 283 19.50 15.83 4.65
CA LEU A 283 20.78 15.22 5.04
C LEU A 283 20.68 14.47 6.37
N SER A 284 19.85 14.96 7.29
CA SER A 284 19.75 14.38 8.62
C SER A 284 18.28 14.23 9.05
N LEU A 285 17.91 12.99 9.38
CA LEU A 285 16.62 12.63 9.94
C LEU A 285 16.81 11.98 11.31
N LYS A 286 16.21 12.57 12.35
CA LYS A 286 16.19 12.00 13.69
C LYS A 286 14.75 11.72 14.10
N ALA A 287 14.41 10.46 14.28
CA ALA A 287 13.09 9.98 14.70
C ALA A 287 13.21 8.91 15.81
N SER A 288 14.17 9.11 16.71
CA SER A 288 14.40 8.20 17.84
C SER A 288 13.31 8.30 18.90
N GLY A 289 13.01 7.17 19.58
CA GLY A 289 12.03 7.12 20.67
C GLY A 289 10.59 7.26 20.21
N ASN A 290 10.27 6.70 19.06
CA ASN A 290 8.93 6.60 18.49
C ASN A 290 8.41 5.14 18.55
N GLU A 291 7.32 4.85 17.86
CA GLU A 291 6.69 3.51 17.75
C GLU A 291 6.87 2.91 16.34
N ILE A 292 7.92 3.31 15.63
CA ILE A 292 8.20 2.85 14.26
C ILE A 292 8.60 1.38 14.32
N ASP A 293 7.90 0.55 13.56
CA ASP A 293 8.09 -0.90 13.51
C ASP A 293 8.81 -1.37 12.25
N THR A 294 8.60 -0.68 11.14
CA THR A 294 9.13 -1.05 9.82
C THR A 294 9.65 0.14 9.03
N ILE A 295 10.69 -0.08 8.24
CA ILE A 295 11.23 0.88 7.28
C ILE A 295 11.32 0.23 5.90
N ASN A 296 10.53 0.70 4.97
CA ASN A 296 10.51 0.15 3.63
C ASN A 296 11.56 0.81 2.69
N LYS A 297 11.84 0.11 1.60
CA LYS A 297 12.81 0.54 0.57
C LYS A 297 12.43 1.89 -0.06
N THR A 298 11.15 2.09 -0.33
CA THR A 298 10.64 3.30 -0.99
C THR A 298 10.87 4.56 -0.16
N LEU A 299 10.79 4.46 1.18
CA LEU A 299 11.09 5.57 2.08
C LEU A 299 12.56 6.00 1.95
N ILE A 300 13.49 5.06 1.98
CA ILE A 300 14.92 5.37 1.85
C ILE A 300 15.21 5.98 0.47
N GLN A 301 14.60 5.45 -0.58
CA GLN A 301 14.75 5.97 -1.95
C GLN A 301 14.17 7.37 -2.13
N SER A 302 13.16 7.76 -1.35
CA SER A 302 12.59 9.12 -1.38
C SER A 302 13.52 10.17 -0.74
N LEU A 303 14.56 9.75 -0.03
CA LEU A 303 15.53 10.60 0.66
C LEU A 303 16.97 10.41 0.10
N PRO A 304 17.24 10.77 -1.16
CA PRO A 304 18.46 10.37 -1.88
C PRO A 304 19.75 10.98 -1.34
N ARG A 305 19.67 12.03 -0.53
CA ARG A 305 20.81 12.71 0.06
C ARG A 305 20.96 12.48 1.57
N LEU A 306 20.26 11.48 2.11
CA LEU A 306 20.32 11.21 3.54
C LEU A 306 21.72 10.74 3.94
N GLU A 307 22.38 11.47 4.82
CA GLU A 307 23.71 11.18 5.37
C GLU A 307 23.65 10.62 6.78
N VAL A 308 22.66 11.08 7.58
CA VAL A 308 22.52 10.70 9.00
C VAL A 308 21.09 10.29 9.30
N LEU A 309 20.92 9.06 9.81
CA LEU A 309 19.64 8.53 10.25
C LEU A 309 19.71 8.06 11.70
N ASP A 310 18.84 8.59 12.57
CA ASP A 310 18.68 8.14 13.97
C ASP A 310 17.24 7.65 14.17
N LEU A 311 17.09 6.34 14.30
CA LEU A 311 15.84 5.65 14.63
C LEU A 311 15.95 4.85 15.94
N GLY A 312 16.89 5.17 16.81
CA GLY A 312 17.09 4.48 18.08
C GLY A 312 15.84 4.49 18.97
N LYS A 313 15.66 3.46 19.80
CA LYS A 313 14.51 3.33 20.71
C LYS A 313 13.14 3.35 20.02
N ASN A 314 13.02 2.72 18.87
CA ASN A 314 11.76 2.40 18.21
C ASN A 314 11.35 0.94 18.47
N THR A 315 10.18 0.53 17.99
CA THR A 315 9.56 -0.79 18.27
C THR A 315 9.70 -1.73 17.07
N PHE A 316 10.91 -1.89 16.54
CA PHE A 316 11.15 -2.66 15.32
C PHE A 316 10.65 -4.11 15.39
N THR A 317 10.07 -4.58 14.29
CA THR A 317 9.82 -6.00 14.06
C THR A 317 11.08 -6.66 13.50
N CYS A 318 11.43 -7.86 14.01
CA CYS A 318 12.52 -8.67 13.49
C CYS A 318 11.95 -9.83 12.68
N ASP A 319 11.49 -9.50 11.50
CA ASP A 319 10.97 -10.40 10.48
C ASP A 319 11.40 -9.93 9.09
N CYS A 320 10.93 -10.61 8.06
CA CYS A 320 11.31 -10.33 6.68
C CYS A 320 10.80 -8.97 6.16
N THR A 321 9.92 -8.29 6.86
CA THR A 321 9.45 -6.94 6.47
C THR A 321 10.55 -5.89 6.62
N ASN A 322 11.48 -6.10 7.56
CA ASN A 322 12.63 -5.23 7.80
C ASN A 322 13.94 -5.73 7.17
N GLU A 323 13.93 -6.82 6.41
CA GLU A 323 15.12 -7.38 5.73
C GLU A 323 15.90 -6.31 4.97
N PHE A 324 15.21 -5.60 4.07
CA PHE A 324 15.83 -4.53 3.29
C PHE A 324 16.50 -3.47 4.17
N PHE A 325 15.81 -3.00 5.21
CA PHE A 325 16.34 -1.96 6.09
C PHE A 325 17.58 -2.43 6.86
N ILE A 326 17.56 -3.66 7.37
CA ILE A 326 18.66 -4.25 8.12
C ILE A 326 19.92 -4.35 7.25
N ASP A 327 19.77 -4.88 6.04
CA ASP A 327 20.88 -5.06 5.11
C ASP A 327 21.40 -3.72 4.59
N TRP A 328 20.51 -2.80 4.26
CA TRP A 328 20.87 -1.46 3.86
C TRP A 328 21.58 -0.70 4.99
N ALA A 329 21.10 -0.79 6.23
CA ALA A 329 21.68 -0.09 7.37
C ALA A 329 23.08 -0.61 7.76
N LYS A 330 23.37 -1.90 7.47
CA LYS A 330 24.70 -2.50 7.68
C LYS A 330 25.70 -2.10 6.60
N ASN A 331 25.24 -2.00 5.34
CA ASN A 331 26.09 -1.94 4.16
C ASN A 331 26.10 -0.57 3.48
N SER A 332 25.30 0.41 3.92
CA SER A 332 25.22 1.72 3.29
C SER A 332 26.50 2.52 3.50
N ASN A 333 27.11 2.95 2.40
CA ASN A 333 28.27 3.86 2.39
C ASN A 333 27.87 5.34 2.36
N SER A 334 26.62 5.65 1.98
CA SER A 334 26.13 7.03 1.83
C SER A 334 25.42 7.55 3.08
N THR A 335 24.85 6.66 3.89
CA THR A 335 24.07 7.04 5.08
C THR A 335 24.59 6.33 6.32
N GLN A 336 24.93 7.11 7.33
CA GLN A 336 25.28 6.60 8.64
C GLN A 336 24.02 6.41 9.49
N VAL A 337 23.70 5.16 9.83
CA VAL A 337 22.64 4.85 10.80
C VAL A 337 23.25 4.89 12.20
N LEU A 338 22.84 5.89 13.01
CA LEU A 338 23.43 6.14 14.32
C LEU A 338 23.01 5.03 15.30
N TYR A 339 24.00 4.47 16.00
CA TYR A 339 23.81 3.48 17.08
C TYR A 339 22.99 2.23 16.66
N LEU A 340 23.13 1.76 15.43
CA LEU A 340 22.39 0.61 14.87
C LEU A 340 22.42 -0.63 15.80
N ASN A 341 23.55 -0.87 16.46
CA ASN A 341 23.71 -1.96 17.42
C ASN A 341 22.81 -1.86 18.66
N LYS A 342 22.22 -0.68 18.92
CA LYS A 342 21.27 -0.45 20.02
C LYS A 342 19.80 -0.51 19.58
N TYR A 343 19.52 -0.82 18.32
CA TYR A 343 18.14 -1.03 17.86
C TYR A 343 17.72 -2.44 18.28
N MET A 344 16.59 -2.55 18.95
CA MET A 344 16.13 -3.80 19.56
C MET A 344 14.84 -4.29 18.89
N CYS A 345 14.74 -5.60 18.75
CA CYS A 345 13.52 -6.29 18.34
C CYS A 345 12.43 -6.12 19.40
N SER A 346 11.26 -5.71 19.01
CA SER A 346 10.04 -5.66 19.84
C SER A 346 9.11 -6.83 19.56
N TYR A 347 9.11 -7.33 18.32
CA TYR A 347 8.31 -8.43 17.82
C TYR A 347 9.15 -9.27 16.83
N PRO A 348 8.94 -10.60 16.73
CA PRO A 348 8.08 -11.45 17.57
C PRO A 348 8.61 -11.57 19.01
N SER A 349 7.76 -12.08 19.91
CA SER A 349 8.09 -12.20 21.34
C SER A 349 9.33 -13.06 21.62
N SER A 350 9.58 -14.07 20.78
CA SER A 350 10.76 -14.95 20.82
C SER A 350 12.09 -14.23 20.57
N LEU A 351 12.08 -13.12 19.85
CA LEU A 351 13.27 -12.33 19.50
C LEU A 351 13.35 -11.01 20.28
N ARG A 352 12.42 -10.76 21.18
CA ARG A 352 12.34 -9.51 21.94
C ARG A 352 13.62 -9.25 22.72
N GLY A 353 14.20 -8.06 22.55
CA GLY A 353 15.44 -7.65 23.19
C GLY A 353 16.72 -8.09 22.46
N MET A 354 16.62 -8.82 21.35
CA MET A 354 17.73 -9.06 20.44
C MET A 354 18.06 -7.77 19.66
N SER A 355 19.33 -7.58 19.31
CA SER A 355 19.70 -6.46 18.42
C SER A 355 19.12 -6.68 17.02
N LEU A 356 18.50 -5.65 16.44
CA LEU A 356 17.99 -5.68 15.07
C LEU A 356 19.08 -6.07 14.06
N SER A 357 20.31 -5.60 14.27
CA SER A 357 21.45 -5.92 13.42
C SER A 357 21.91 -7.39 13.51
N ALA A 358 21.51 -8.12 14.55
CA ALA A 358 21.84 -9.53 14.73
C ALA A 358 20.80 -10.47 14.09
N PHE A 359 19.69 -9.94 13.57
CA PHE A 359 18.69 -10.73 12.87
C PHE A 359 19.27 -11.29 11.56
N ASN A 360 19.09 -12.60 11.33
CA ASN A 360 19.55 -13.27 10.13
C ASN A 360 18.54 -13.07 8.98
N THR A 361 18.91 -12.26 8.02
CA THR A 361 18.07 -11.93 6.84
C THR A 361 18.14 -13.01 5.75
N GLU A 362 19.11 -13.93 5.77
CA GLU A 362 19.22 -15.00 4.77
C GLU A 362 17.99 -15.93 4.76
N SER A 363 17.33 -16.09 5.92
CA SER A 363 16.09 -16.88 6.02
C SER A 363 14.90 -16.25 5.28
N CYS A 364 14.97 -14.99 4.91
CA CYS A 364 13.91 -14.24 4.24
C CYS A 364 13.88 -14.42 2.72
N THR A 365 14.94 -14.95 2.12
CA THR A 365 15.07 -15.11 0.65
C THR A 365 14.11 -16.14 0.07
N LEU A 366 13.63 -17.08 0.89
CA LEU A 366 12.65 -18.10 0.53
C LEU A 366 11.34 -17.85 1.29
N ASN A 367 10.40 -17.22 0.63
CA ASN A 367 9.05 -17.10 1.18
C ASN A 367 8.32 -18.46 1.05
N ILE A 368 8.59 -19.37 2.02
CA ILE A 368 8.01 -20.72 2.07
C ILE A 368 6.47 -20.63 2.06
N ASP A 369 5.90 -19.67 2.75
CA ASP A 369 4.44 -19.45 2.81
C ASP A 369 3.88 -19.11 1.43
N PHE A 370 4.57 -18.28 0.66
CA PHE A 370 4.18 -17.96 -0.72
C PHE A 370 4.31 -19.16 -1.64
N ILE A 371 5.38 -19.95 -1.51
CA ILE A 371 5.57 -21.18 -2.28
C ILE A 371 4.46 -22.19 -1.94
N CYS A 372 4.17 -22.41 -0.66
CA CYS A 372 3.07 -23.27 -0.21
C CYS A 372 1.72 -22.79 -0.72
N PHE A 373 1.44 -21.48 -0.66
CA PHE A 373 0.23 -20.89 -1.23
C PHE A 373 0.14 -21.13 -2.75
N LEU A 374 1.23 -20.92 -3.47
CA LEU A 374 1.26 -21.12 -4.92
C LEU A 374 1.02 -22.60 -5.28
N CYS A 375 1.71 -23.52 -4.61
CA CYS A 375 1.55 -24.96 -4.82
C CYS A 375 0.12 -25.43 -4.50
N SER A 376 -0.44 -25.01 -3.36
CA SER A 376 -1.83 -25.37 -2.99
C SER A 376 -2.85 -24.78 -3.97
N SER A 377 -2.67 -23.54 -4.41
CA SER A 377 -3.53 -22.91 -5.41
C SER A 377 -3.49 -23.64 -6.76
N ILE A 378 -2.31 -24.05 -7.21
CA ILE A 378 -2.14 -24.84 -8.43
C ILE A 378 -2.87 -26.20 -8.30
N VAL A 379 -2.72 -26.88 -7.17
CA VAL A 379 -3.41 -28.17 -6.93
C VAL A 379 -4.94 -27.98 -6.97
N VAL A 380 -5.46 -26.96 -6.33
CA VAL A 380 -6.92 -26.65 -6.36
C VAL A 380 -7.38 -26.35 -7.78
N ILE A 381 -6.66 -25.52 -8.54
CA ILE A 381 -7.01 -25.22 -9.93
C ILE A 381 -6.99 -26.48 -10.79
N LEU A 382 -5.96 -27.32 -10.65
CA LEU A 382 -5.86 -28.58 -11.39
C LEU A 382 -7.01 -29.54 -11.06
N THR A 383 -7.38 -29.68 -9.79
CA THR A 383 -8.52 -30.53 -9.39
C THR A 383 -9.84 -30.00 -9.93
N LEU A 384 -10.06 -28.69 -9.93
CA LEU A 384 -11.25 -28.07 -10.52
C LEU A 384 -11.28 -28.26 -12.04
N LEU A 385 -10.15 -28.10 -12.74
CA LEU A 385 -10.05 -28.33 -14.18
C LEU A 385 -10.31 -29.81 -14.53
N LEU A 386 -9.72 -30.75 -13.78
CA LEU A 386 -9.98 -32.17 -13.97
C LEU A 386 -11.45 -32.53 -13.72
N SER A 387 -12.05 -31.97 -12.67
CA SER A 387 -13.47 -32.15 -12.38
C SER A 387 -14.36 -31.57 -13.49
N PHE A 388 -14.03 -30.40 -14.00
CA PHE A 388 -14.72 -29.77 -15.12
C PHE A 388 -14.62 -30.61 -16.40
N VAL A 389 -13.41 -31.04 -16.76
CA VAL A 389 -13.16 -31.93 -17.91
C VAL A 389 -13.96 -33.22 -17.76
N TRP A 390 -13.94 -33.85 -16.58
CA TRP A 390 -14.71 -35.07 -16.30
C TRP A 390 -16.21 -34.81 -16.41
N HIS A 391 -16.73 -33.74 -15.83
CA HIS A 391 -18.17 -33.47 -15.84
C HIS A 391 -18.71 -33.11 -17.23
N PHE A 392 -18.02 -32.26 -17.97
CA PHE A 392 -18.49 -31.75 -19.27
C PHE A 392 -18.02 -32.57 -20.46
N LEU A 393 -16.82 -33.12 -20.42
CA LEU A 393 -16.22 -33.81 -21.58
C LEU A 393 -16.21 -35.33 -21.45
N ARG A 394 -16.70 -35.91 -20.34
CA ARG A 394 -16.69 -37.38 -20.14
C ARG A 394 -17.27 -38.14 -21.31
N PHE A 395 -18.39 -37.67 -21.87
CA PHE A 395 -19.04 -38.31 -23.03
C PHE A 395 -18.19 -38.16 -24.29
N GLN A 396 -17.53 -37.04 -24.48
CA GLN A 396 -16.65 -36.83 -25.64
C GLN A 396 -15.34 -37.62 -25.50
N VAL A 397 -14.78 -37.71 -24.30
CA VAL A 397 -13.58 -38.51 -24.03
C VAL A 397 -13.86 -40.01 -24.23
N VAL A 398 -14.99 -40.50 -23.71
CA VAL A 398 -15.43 -41.87 -23.93
C VAL A 398 -15.68 -42.13 -25.42
N TYR A 399 -16.29 -41.16 -26.12
CA TYR A 399 -16.49 -41.26 -27.55
C TYR A 399 -15.16 -41.31 -28.33
N ALA A 400 -14.23 -40.43 -28.00
CA ALA A 400 -12.90 -40.40 -28.62
C ALA A 400 -12.14 -41.73 -28.38
N TYR A 401 -12.27 -42.30 -27.18
CA TYR A 401 -11.71 -43.62 -26.87
C TYR A 401 -12.29 -44.70 -27.79
N TYR A 402 -13.61 -44.77 -27.97
CA TYR A 402 -14.22 -45.73 -28.88
C TYR A 402 -13.85 -45.49 -30.35
N LEU A 403 -13.71 -44.25 -30.77
CA LEU A 403 -13.19 -43.93 -32.12
C LEU A 403 -11.76 -44.42 -32.30
N PHE A 404 -10.92 -44.23 -31.29
CA PHE A 404 -9.54 -44.72 -31.34
C PHE A 404 -9.48 -46.24 -31.43
N ILE A 405 -10.26 -46.96 -30.65
CA ILE A 405 -10.37 -48.41 -30.71
C ILE A 405 -10.88 -48.86 -32.12
N ALA A 406 -11.91 -48.23 -32.65
CA ALA A 406 -12.43 -48.53 -33.98
C ALA A 406 -11.37 -48.30 -35.07
N PHE A 407 -10.62 -47.19 -34.99
CA PHE A 407 -9.51 -46.91 -35.89
C PHE A 407 -8.40 -47.95 -35.85
N LEU A 408 -8.02 -48.42 -34.66
CA LEU A 408 -7.04 -49.50 -34.52
C LEU A 408 -7.53 -50.80 -35.16
N TYR A 409 -8.83 -51.11 -34.99
CA TYR A 409 -9.44 -52.31 -35.59
C TYR A 409 -9.49 -52.23 -37.14
N ASP A 410 -9.84 -51.09 -37.70
CA ASP A 410 -9.88 -50.92 -39.19
C ASP A 410 -8.47 -51.04 -39.80
N ASN A 411 -7.45 -50.45 -39.12
CA ASN A 411 -6.04 -50.60 -39.55
C ASN A 411 -5.55 -52.05 -39.51
N LYS A 412 -5.93 -52.81 -38.49
CA LYS A 412 -5.56 -54.24 -38.37
C LYS A 412 -6.20 -55.08 -39.46
N LYS A 413 -7.45 -54.76 -39.82
CA LYS A 413 -8.22 -55.48 -40.84
C LYS A 413 -7.79 -55.13 -42.27
N LYS A 414 -7.40 -53.88 -42.56
CA LYS A 414 -6.82 -53.49 -43.85
C LYS A 414 -5.52 -54.25 -44.18
N GLN A 415 -4.75 -54.66 -43.16
CA GLN A 415 -3.53 -55.42 -43.37
C GLN A 415 -3.79 -56.91 -43.65
N SER A 416 -4.99 -57.45 -43.32
CA SER A 416 -5.24 -58.91 -43.38
C SER A 416 -6.01 -59.37 -44.64
N GLY A 417 -6.45 -58.46 -45.53
CA GLY A 417 -7.05 -58.81 -46.85
C GLY A 417 -8.30 -59.72 -46.80
N SER A 418 -9.06 -59.73 -45.68
CA SER A 418 -10.08 -60.73 -45.43
C SER A 418 -11.46 -60.38 -46.01
N THR A 419 -12.12 -61.36 -46.62
CA THR A 419 -13.54 -61.37 -46.98
C THR A 419 -14.43 -61.26 -45.75
N PHE A 420 -15.59 -60.59 -45.83
CA PHE A 420 -16.56 -60.51 -44.72
C PHE A 420 -17.04 -61.91 -44.35
N GLN A 421 -17.08 -62.21 -43.04
CA GLN A 421 -17.52 -63.49 -42.50
C GLN A 421 -19.05 -63.62 -42.56
N TYR A 422 -19.72 -62.47 -42.34
CA TYR A 422 -21.17 -62.40 -42.37
C TYR A 422 -21.65 -61.36 -43.38
N ASP A 423 -22.85 -61.55 -43.89
CA ASP A 423 -23.48 -60.62 -44.81
C ASP A 423 -24.14 -59.47 -44.06
N ALA A 424 -24.72 -59.75 -42.90
CA ALA A 424 -25.26 -58.69 -42.03
C ALA A 424 -25.13 -59.04 -40.54
N PHE A 425 -24.81 -58.03 -39.73
CA PHE A 425 -24.97 -58.04 -38.28
C PHE A 425 -26.38 -57.56 -37.92
N ILE A 426 -27.10 -58.30 -37.09
CA ILE A 426 -28.48 -57.96 -36.68
C ILE A 426 -28.46 -57.41 -35.25
N SER A 427 -28.74 -56.14 -35.13
CA SER A 427 -28.85 -55.43 -33.84
C SER A 427 -30.33 -55.33 -33.44
N TYR A 428 -30.71 -55.98 -32.35
CA TYR A 428 -32.07 -56.06 -31.84
C TYR A 428 -32.11 -56.16 -30.32
N ASN A 429 -33.25 -55.82 -29.72
CA ASN A 429 -33.48 -56.03 -28.31
C ASN A 429 -33.95 -57.45 -28.04
N ALA A 430 -33.54 -58.07 -26.91
CA ALA A 430 -33.93 -59.46 -26.54
C ALA A 430 -35.47 -59.65 -26.57
N LYS A 431 -36.27 -58.66 -26.34
CA LYS A 431 -37.75 -58.74 -26.47
C LYS A 431 -38.25 -58.84 -27.92
N ASP A 432 -37.42 -58.48 -28.87
CA ASP A 432 -37.74 -58.52 -30.32
C ASP A 432 -37.18 -59.80 -30.98
N GLU A 433 -36.54 -60.69 -30.18
CA GLU A 433 -35.96 -61.96 -30.62
C GLU A 433 -36.99 -62.86 -31.34
N PRO A 434 -38.22 -63.02 -30.84
CA PRO A 434 -39.20 -63.86 -31.54
C PRO A 434 -39.41 -63.47 -33.02
N TRP A 435 -39.49 -62.16 -33.31
CA TRP A 435 -39.62 -61.67 -34.68
C TRP A 435 -38.37 -62.00 -35.53
N VAL A 436 -37.20 -61.92 -34.93
CA VAL A 436 -35.93 -62.28 -35.60
C VAL A 436 -35.92 -63.77 -35.96
N MET A 437 -36.35 -64.64 -35.02
CA MET A 437 -36.34 -66.09 -35.19
C MET A 437 -37.44 -66.59 -36.14
N GLU A 438 -38.63 -66.00 -36.06
CA GLU A 438 -39.80 -66.49 -36.79
C GLU A 438 -39.94 -65.83 -38.19
N GLU A 439 -39.52 -64.60 -38.36
CA GLU A 439 -39.71 -63.89 -39.62
C GLU A 439 -38.39 -63.62 -40.34
N LEU A 440 -37.33 -63.09 -39.67
CA LEU A 440 -36.12 -62.63 -40.33
C LEU A 440 -35.22 -63.79 -40.79
N ILE A 441 -34.92 -64.73 -39.90
CA ILE A 441 -34.00 -65.83 -40.17
C ILE A 441 -34.57 -66.75 -41.28
N PRO A 442 -35.81 -67.23 -41.23
CA PRO A 442 -36.35 -68.09 -42.30
C PRO A 442 -36.31 -67.40 -43.67
N LYS A 443 -36.49 -66.11 -43.75
CA LYS A 443 -36.52 -65.36 -45.01
C LYS A 443 -35.10 -65.04 -45.54
N LEU A 444 -34.14 -64.74 -44.69
CA LEU A 444 -32.81 -64.36 -45.13
C LEU A 444 -31.82 -65.54 -45.14
N GLU A 445 -31.78 -66.38 -44.11
CA GLU A 445 -30.90 -67.56 -44.09
C GLU A 445 -31.58 -68.76 -44.79
N GLY A 446 -32.91 -68.99 -44.54
CA GLY A 446 -33.59 -70.15 -45.06
C GLY A 446 -33.91 -70.13 -46.55
N GLU A 447 -34.36 -69.02 -47.10
CA GLU A 447 -34.74 -68.87 -48.50
C GLU A 447 -33.61 -68.35 -49.41
N GLN A 448 -32.54 -67.70 -48.85
CA GLN A 448 -31.58 -66.95 -49.64
C GLN A 448 -30.10 -67.19 -49.30
N ASP A 449 -29.76 -68.05 -48.35
CA ASP A 449 -28.41 -68.46 -47.94
C ASP A 449 -27.52 -67.27 -47.44
N TRP A 450 -28.13 -66.17 -46.90
CA TRP A 450 -27.40 -65.07 -46.31
C TRP A 450 -26.84 -65.48 -44.93
N ARG A 451 -25.59 -65.15 -44.62
CA ARG A 451 -24.96 -65.43 -43.33
C ARG A 451 -25.18 -64.25 -42.40
N LEU A 452 -26.00 -64.42 -41.39
CA LEU A 452 -26.32 -63.41 -40.40
C LEU A 452 -25.48 -63.61 -39.12
N CYS A 453 -25.04 -62.51 -38.53
CA CYS A 453 -24.41 -62.51 -37.24
C CYS A 453 -25.42 -62.08 -36.17
N LEU A 454 -25.70 -62.91 -35.20
CA LEU A 454 -26.70 -62.74 -34.15
C LEU A 454 -26.03 -62.80 -32.77
N HIS A 455 -26.32 -61.87 -31.87
CA HIS A 455 -25.63 -61.78 -30.57
C HIS A 455 -25.83 -63.01 -29.67
N HIS A 456 -26.98 -63.68 -29.71
CA HIS A 456 -27.25 -64.84 -28.90
C HIS A 456 -26.61 -66.15 -29.43
N ARG A 457 -26.24 -66.19 -30.72
CA ARG A 457 -25.69 -67.38 -31.37
C ARG A 457 -24.20 -67.27 -31.66
N ASP A 458 -23.73 -66.11 -32.12
CA ASP A 458 -22.42 -65.95 -32.73
C ASP A 458 -21.41 -65.20 -31.87
N PHE A 459 -21.81 -64.68 -30.66
CA PHE A 459 -20.91 -64.01 -29.74
C PHE A 459 -20.06 -65.01 -28.95
N GLU A 460 -18.76 -64.71 -28.83
CA GLU A 460 -17.83 -65.57 -28.05
C GLU A 460 -18.09 -65.41 -26.55
N PRO A 461 -18.40 -66.54 -25.85
CA PRO A 461 -18.56 -66.51 -24.41
C PRO A 461 -17.26 -66.10 -23.70
N GLY A 462 -17.36 -65.27 -22.63
CA GLY A 462 -16.21 -64.84 -21.82
C GLY A 462 -15.46 -63.61 -22.35
N ARG A 463 -15.76 -63.13 -23.54
CA ARG A 463 -15.23 -61.82 -24.04
C ARG A 463 -16.12 -60.68 -23.60
N PRO A 464 -15.53 -59.46 -23.41
CA PRO A 464 -16.35 -58.27 -23.21
C PRO A 464 -17.37 -58.09 -24.33
N ILE A 465 -18.59 -57.83 -23.97
CA ILE A 465 -19.71 -57.73 -24.92
C ILE A 465 -19.47 -56.67 -25.99
N ILE A 466 -18.84 -55.54 -25.60
CA ILE A 466 -18.54 -54.47 -26.56
C ILE A 466 -17.54 -54.92 -27.63
N ASP A 467 -16.59 -55.78 -27.28
CA ASP A 467 -15.64 -56.36 -28.24
C ASP A 467 -16.33 -57.30 -29.23
N ASN A 468 -17.26 -58.13 -28.74
CA ASN A 468 -18.09 -58.97 -29.61
C ASN A 468 -18.96 -58.15 -30.56
N ILE A 469 -19.53 -57.07 -30.11
CA ILE A 469 -20.31 -56.14 -30.95
C ILE A 469 -19.42 -55.52 -32.03
N ILE A 470 -18.22 -55.05 -31.65
CA ILE A 470 -17.26 -54.47 -32.59
C ILE A 470 -16.87 -55.50 -33.63
N ASP A 471 -16.47 -56.70 -33.20
CA ASP A 471 -16.09 -57.79 -34.07
C ASP A 471 -17.24 -58.21 -35.02
N GLY A 472 -18.47 -58.34 -34.49
CA GLY A 472 -19.65 -58.66 -35.28
C GLY A 472 -19.94 -57.63 -36.37
N ILE A 473 -19.91 -56.32 -35.99
CA ILE A 473 -20.16 -55.21 -36.95
C ILE A 473 -19.05 -55.13 -38.00
N TYR A 474 -17.78 -55.22 -37.60
CA TYR A 474 -16.66 -55.16 -38.55
C TYR A 474 -16.46 -56.45 -39.39
N SER A 475 -16.93 -57.61 -38.91
CA SER A 475 -16.91 -58.85 -39.64
C SER A 475 -18.11 -59.02 -40.56
N SER A 476 -19.09 -58.13 -40.53
CA SER A 476 -20.27 -58.15 -41.34
C SER A 476 -20.22 -57.06 -42.45
N ARG A 477 -20.77 -57.36 -43.59
CA ARG A 477 -20.85 -56.41 -44.73
C ARG A 477 -21.80 -55.26 -44.45
N LYS A 478 -22.96 -55.54 -43.86
CA LYS A 478 -24.01 -54.58 -43.47
C LYS A 478 -24.37 -54.76 -41.99
N THR A 479 -25.04 -53.75 -41.42
CA THR A 479 -25.66 -53.84 -40.09
C THR A 479 -27.13 -53.46 -40.20
N ILE A 480 -28.01 -54.38 -39.75
CA ILE A 480 -29.47 -54.13 -39.70
C ILE A 480 -29.84 -53.86 -38.26
N CYS A 481 -30.39 -52.65 -38.01
CA CYS A 481 -30.89 -52.29 -36.67
C CYS A 481 -32.43 -52.37 -36.68
N LEU A 482 -32.97 -53.24 -35.82
CA LEU A 482 -34.42 -53.40 -35.63
C LEU A 482 -34.90 -52.38 -34.58
N ILE A 483 -35.61 -51.37 -35.01
CA ILE A 483 -35.97 -50.24 -34.18
C ILE A 483 -37.37 -50.44 -33.62
N THR A 484 -37.41 -50.63 -32.28
CA THR A 484 -38.62 -50.73 -31.46
C THR A 484 -38.51 -49.78 -30.27
N ARG A 485 -39.59 -49.58 -29.53
CA ARG A 485 -39.53 -48.81 -28.27
C ARG A 485 -38.64 -49.52 -27.22
N ASN A 486 -38.60 -50.83 -27.23
CA ASN A 486 -37.71 -51.61 -26.36
C ASN A 486 -36.24 -51.45 -26.78
N TYR A 487 -35.95 -51.44 -28.06
CA TYR A 487 -34.62 -51.20 -28.61
C TYR A 487 -34.11 -49.80 -28.20
N LEU A 488 -34.92 -48.76 -28.34
CA LEU A 488 -34.53 -47.38 -27.98
C LEU A 488 -34.24 -47.21 -26.50
N LYS A 489 -34.91 -47.95 -25.59
CA LYS A 489 -34.70 -47.92 -24.14
C LYS A 489 -33.44 -48.70 -23.68
N SER A 490 -32.87 -49.49 -24.53
CA SER A 490 -31.71 -50.34 -24.18
C SER A 490 -30.39 -49.58 -24.32
N ASN A 491 -29.60 -49.57 -23.27
CA ASN A 491 -28.27 -48.98 -23.30
C ASN A 491 -27.31 -49.72 -24.26
N TRP A 492 -27.56 -50.98 -24.55
CA TRP A 492 -26.79 -51.82 -25.46
C TRP A 492 -26.98 -51.40 -26.92
N CYS A 493 -28.18 -51.23 -27.31
CA CYS A 493 -28.53 -50.86 -28.67
C CYS A 493 -28.02 -49.45 -29.03
N SER A 494 -27.82 -48.55 -28.03
CA SER A 494 -27.19 -47.27 -28.29
C SER A 494 -25.72 -47.36 -28.68
N SER A 495 -24.98 -48.32 -28.13
CA SER A 495 -23.57 -48.59 -28.44
C SER A 495 -23.39 -49.19 -29.81
N GLU A 496 -24.24 -50.20 -30.19
CA GLU A 496 -24.26 -50.84 -31.51
C GLU A 496 -24.55 -49.83 -32.63
N VAL A 497 -25.57 -48.97 -32.43
CA VAL A 497 -25.90 -47.87 -33.39
C VAL A 497 -24.74 -46.90 -33.45
N GLN A 498 -24.03 -46.65 -32.34
CA GLN A 498 -22.92 -45.72 -32.31
C GLN A 498 -21.74 -46.24 -33.15
N VAL A 499 -21.35 -47.51 -33.01
CA VAL A 499 -20.28 -48.11 -33.78
C VAL A 499 -20.66 -48.24 -35.28
N ALA A 500 -21.88 -48.67 -35.56
CA ALA A 500 -22.35 -48.76 -36.96
C ALA A 500 -22.49 -47.38 -37.62
N SER A 501 -22.90 -46.34 -36.84
CA SER A 501 -22.98 -44.97 -37.35
C SER A 501 -21.58 -44.37 -37.61
N PHE A 502 -20.56 -44.78 -36.89
CA PHE A 502 -19.20 -44.37 -37.17
C PHE A 502 -18.75 -44.83 -38.55
N ARG A 503 -18.89 -46.13 -38.86
CA ARG A 503 -18.57 -46.68 -40.20
C ARG A 503 -19.34 -45.95 -41.33
N LEU A 504 -20.58 -45.55 -41.07
CA LEU A 504 -21.39 -44.84 -42.03
C LEU A 504 -20.96 -43.40 -42.30
N PHE A 505 -20.62 -42.65 -41.22
CA PHE A 505 -20.38 -41.20 -41.29
C PHE A 505 -18.92 -40.82 -41.49
N ASP A 506 -18.04 -41.52 -40.79
CA ASP A 506 -16.61 -41.17 -40.78
C ASP A 506 -15.82 -41.99 -41.84
N GLU A 507 -16.22 -43.25 -42.12
CA GLU A 507 -15.64 -44.05 -43.19
C GLU A 507 -16.36 -43.91 -44.54
N GLN A 508 -17.47 -43.16 -44.58
CA GLN A 508 -18.32 -42.93 -45.78
C GLN A 508 -18.85 -44.23 -46.44
N LYS A 509 -18.93 -45.32 -45.67
CA LYS A 509 -19.41 -46.61 -46.09
C LYS A 509 -20.92 -46.75 -45.87
N ASP A 510 -21.66 -47.24 -46.86
CA ASP A 510 -23.11 -47.45 -46.77
C ASP A 510 -23.43 -48.84 -46.16
N VAL A 511 -23.25 -48.93 -44.84
CA VAL A 511 -23.29 -50.20 -44.11
C VAL A 511 -24.51 -50.38 -43.19
N LEU A 512 -25.30 -49.31 -42.94
CA LEU A 512 -26.38 -49.34 -41.95
C LEU A 512 -27.77 -49.33 -42.60
N ILE A 513 -28.60 -50.33 -42.21
CA ILE A 513 -30.00 -50.45 -42.61
C ILE A 513 -30.89 -50.32 -41.36
N LEU A 514 -31.81 -49.38 -41.33
CA LEU A 514 -32.79 -49.21 -40.25
C LEU A 514 -34.12 -49.84 -40.62
N VAL A 515 -34.60 -50.74 -39.75
CA VAL A 515 -35.91 -51.41 -39.92
C VAL A 515 -36.78 -51.09 -38.72
N PHE A 516 -37.87 -50.40 -38.92
CA PHE A 516 -38.87 -50.07 -37.90
C PHE A 516 -39.93 -51.16 -37.82
N LEU A 517 -40.01 -51.90 -36.72
CA LEU A 517 -40.99 -52.97 -36.50
C LEU A 517 -42.33 -52.41 -35.97
N GLU A 518 -42.32 -51.19 -35.45
CA GLU A 518 -43.48 -50.49 -34.93
C GLU A 518 -43.46 -49.03 -35.33
N ASP A 519 -44.58 -48.35 -35.29
CA ASP A 519 -44.67 -46.94 -35.64
C ASP A 519 -44.23 -46.08 -34.44
N ILE A 520 -43.07 -45.42 -34.59
CA ILE A 520 -42.45 -44.57 -33.55
C ILE A 520 -42.55 -43.12 -33.99
N PRO A 521 -43.38 -42.31 -33.31
CA PRO A 521 -43.53 -40.88 -33.63
C PRO A 521 -42.21 -40.11 -33.40
N THR A 522 -41.97 -39.09 -34.22
CA THR A 522 -40.70 -38.32 -34.22
C THR A 522 -40.38 -37.65 -32.87
N HIS A 523 -41.40 -37.32 -32.05
CA HIS A 523 -41.20 -36.76 -30.73
C HIS A 523 -40.60 -37.78 -29.72
N GLN A 524 -40.89 -39.07 -29.86
CA GLN A 524 -40.29 -40.14 -29.04
C GLN A 524 -38.82 -40.41 -29.40
N LEU A 525 -38.37 -40.00 -30.57
CA LEU A 525 -36.96 -39.98 -30.97
C LEU A 525 -36.19 -38.76 -30.44
N SER A 526 -36.87 -37.80 -29.81
CA SER A 526 -36.26 -36.56 -29.28
C SER A 526 -35.08 -36.77 -28.32
N PRO A 527 -35.10 -37.70 -27.38
CA PRO A 527 -33.98 -37.99 -26.50
C PRO A 527 -32.75 -38.60 -27.21
N TYR A 528 -32.97 -39.17 -28.38
CA TYR A 528 -31.94 -39.92 -29.13
C TYR A 528 -31.40 -39.11 -30.29
N HIS A 529 -30.60 -38.09 -29.99
CA HIS A 529 -30.12 -37.10 -30.97
C HIS A 529 -29.47 -37.71 -32.22
N ARG A 530 -28.68 -38.77 -32.06
CA ARG A 530 -27.99 -39.43 -33.20
C ARG A 530 -28.94 -40.21 -34.06
N MET A 531 -29.86 -40.99 -33.46
CA MET A 531 -30.88 -41.73 -34.21
C MET A 531 -31.76 -40.76 -35.01
N ARG A 532 -32.17 -39.65 -34.45
CA ARG A 532 -32.92 -38.60 -35.14
C ARG A 532 -32.16 -38.02 -36.33
N LYS A 533 -30.83 -37.88 -36.23
CA LYS A 533 -29.98 -37.39 -37.32
C LYS A 533 -29.87 -38.44 -38.44
N LEU A 534 -29.79 -39.73 -38.07
CA LEU A 534 -29.78 -40.84 -39.04
C LEU A 534 -31.12 -40.93 -39.81
N VAL A 535 -32.24 -40.96 -39.12
CA VAL A 535 -33.59 -41.05 -39.73
C VAL A 535 -33.88 -39.85 -40.62
N LYS A 536 -33.34 -38.66 -40.35
CA LYS A 536 -33.46 -37.48 -41.21
C LYS A 536 -32.62 -37.54 -42.49
N LYS A 537 -31.53 -38.30 -42.48
CA LYS A 537 -30.54 -38.30 -43.55
C LYS A 537 -30.61 -39.58 -44.46
N ARG A 538 -31.27 -40.64 -43.99
CA ARG A 538 -31.31 -41.93 -44.70
C ARG A 538 -32.72 -42.49 -44.79
N THR A 539 -32.96 -43.25 -45.83
CA THR A 539 -34.18 -44.05 -45.98
C THR A 539 -34.20 -45.19 -45.00
N TYR A 540 -35.35 -45.50 -44.45
CA TYR A 540 -35.56 -46.60 -43.53
C TYR A 540 -36.70 -47.50 -44.02
N LEU A 541 -36.71 -48.77 -43.64
CA LEU A 541 -37.76 -49.75 -43.96
C LEU A 541 -38.73 -49.81 -42.78
N ARG A 542 -40.03 -49.90 -43.09
CA ARG A 542 -41.06 -50.15 -42.09
C ARG A 542 -41.63 -51.52 -42.28
N TRP A 543 -41.83 -52.26 -41.18
CA TRP A 543 -42.56 -53.49 -41.20
C TRP A 543 -44.03 -53.22 -41.54
N PRO A 544 -44.64 -54.02 -42.46
CA PRO A 544 -46.04 -53.86 -42.86
C PRO A 544 -46.98 -54.05 -41.65
N LYS A 545 -48.14 -53.34 -41.70
CA LYS A 545 -49.17 -53.53 -40.67
C LYS A 545 -49.85 -54.90 -40.82
N PRO A 546 -50.47 -55.43 -39.72
CA PRO A 546 -51.21 -56.69 -39.81
C PRO A 546 -52.26 -56.64 -40.96
N GLY A 547 -52.15 -57.58 -41.89
CA GLY A 547 -53.04 -57.65 -43.07
C GLY A 547 -52.49 -57.08 -44.38
N GLU A 548 -51.29 -56.42 -44.33
CA GLU A 548 -50.59 -55.93 -45.52
C GLU A 548 -49.61 -56.98 -46.07
N ASP A 549 -49.34 -56.92 -47.41
CA ASP A 549 -48.41 -57.87 -48.07
C ASP A 549 -46.98 -57.58 -47.70
N THR A 550 -46.27 -58.54 -47.12
CA THR A 550 -44.88 -58.46 -46.69
C THR A 550 -43.88 -58.62 -47.86
N LYS A 551 -44.31 -59.01 -49.06
CA LYS A 551 -43.41 -59.29 -50.21
C LYS A 551 -42.59 -58.04 -50.60
N VAL A 552 -43.20 -56.84 -50.59
CA VAL A 552 -42.54 -55.59 -50.97
C VAL A 552 -41.46 -55.20 -49.93
N PHE A 553 -41.70 -55.43 -48.62
CA PHE A 553 -40.71 -55.23 -47.56
C PHE A 553 -39.48 -56.11 -47.78
N TRP A 554 -39.69 -57.41 -47.98
CA TRP A 554 -38.60 -58.36 -48.19
C TRP A 554 -37.78 -58.05 -49.45
N GLN A 555 -38.43 -57.67 -50.56
CA GLN A 555 -37.71 -57.23 -51.75
C GLN A 555 -36.84 -56.00 -51.50
N LYS A 556 -37.36 -54.97 -50.82
CA LYS A 556 -36.57 -53.78 -50.48
C LYS A 556 -35.42 -54.06 -49.54
N LEU A 557 -35.61 -54.92 -48.53
CA LEU A 557 -34.54 -55.35 -47.62
C LEU A 557 -33.45 -56.12 -48.37
N LYS A 558 -33.84 -57.03 -49.28
CA LYS A 558 -32.93 -57.76 -50.15
C LYS A 558 -32.09 -56.80 -51.01
N MET A 559 -32.73 -55.87 -51.70
CA MET A 559 -32.03 -54.88 -52.51
C MET A 559 -31.04 -54.06 -51.67
N ALA A 560 -31.41 -53.65 -50.46
CA ALA A 560 -30.51 -52.93 -49.56
C ALA A 560 -29.30 -53.74 -49.11
N LEU A 561 -29.44 -55.08 -49.01
CA LEU A 561 -28.34 -55.99 -48.71
C LEU A 561 -27.45 -56.28 -49.93
N GLU A 562 -27.98 -56.32 -51.14
CA GLU A 562 -27.26 -56.64 -52.40
C GLU A 562 -26.38 -55.50 -52.91
N VAL A 563 -26.65 -54.21 -52.57
CA VAL A 563 -25.88 -53.07 -53.02
C VAL A 563 -24.44 -53.16 -52.59
N LYS A 564 -23.50 -53.39 -53.53
CA LYS A 564 -22.05 -53.42 -53.32
C LYS A 564 -21.51 -52.00 -53.08
N GLU A 565 -20.45 -51.91 -52.26
CA GLU A 565 -19.73 -50.67 -52.02
C GLU A 565 -19.27 -50.04 -53.35
N GLY A 566 -19.71 -48.80 -53.65
CA GLY A 566 -19.13 -48.01 -54.75
C GLY A 566 -20.07 -47.44 -55.82
N HIS A 567 -21.41 -47.64 -55.77
CA HIS A 567 -22.32 -46.99 -56.71
C HIS A 567 -23.20 -45.95 -56.00
N LYS A 568 -22.97 -44.70 -56.30
CA LYS A 568 -23.99 -43.64 -56.13
C LYS A 568 -25.14 -43.96 -57.09
N SER A 569 -26.17 -44.65 -56.65
CA SER A 569 -27.44 -44.70 -57.38
C SER A 569 -28.32 -43.56 -56.89
N ASP A 570 -28.44 -42.53 -57.71
CA ASP A 570 -29.61 -41.64 -57.75
C ASP A 570 -30.84 -42.48 -58.03
N PHE A 571 -31.55 -42.89 -57.02
CA PHE A 571 -32.92 -43.34 -57.15
C PHE A 571 -33.86 -42.37 -56.48
N LEU A 572 -34.24 -41.35 -57.18
CA LEU A 572 -35.53 -40.66 -57.04
C LEU A 572 -36.64 -41.66 -57.40
N ILE A 573 -37.43 -42.06 -56.40
CA ILE A 573 -38.77 -42.64 -56.63
C ILE A 573 -39.72 -42.04 -55.59
N PRO A 574 -40.95 -41.62 -56.00
CA PRO A 574 -41.87 -40.70 -55.42
C PRO A 574 -42.39 -41.06 -54.02
#